data_3b86788e4f599f30f1c209dc9092b157
#
_entry.id   3b86788e4f599f30f1c209dc9092b157
#
_cell.length_a   1.000
_cell.length_b   1.000
_cell.length_c   1.000
_cell.angle_alpha   90.00
_cell.angle_beta   90.00
_cell.angle_gamma   90.00
#
_symmetry.space_group_name_H-M   'P 1'
#
loop_
_entity.id
_entity.type
_entity.pdbx_description
1 polymer ?
#
loop_
_entity_poly.entity_id
_entity_poly.type
_entity_poly.pdbx_seq_one_letter_code
_entity_poly.pdbx_strand_id
1 'polypeptide(L)'
;LHEGSPATAEQIGRELHRIAKTYRSGAYGTIGTYAGLNLLVHSEYNWCGTFDRNVFLVEGPSGLKYRCGQYGALLLGFAETSRYPEITLNRLPFMIEEQRRKIARLESELPALEAIVARTWGKTDELSRLRQECRALQQRIDEGLKEAERTQKPLAECGASDKAA
;
A
#
# COMPACT_ATOMS: atom_id res chain seq x y z
N LEU A 1 15.71 -14.08 27.47
CA LEU A 1 16.19 -13.37 28.68
C LEU A 1 15.90 -14.26 29.87
N HIS A 2 16.92 -14.57 30.66
CA HIS A 2 16.83 -15.51 31.75
C HIS A 2 15.83 -15.04 32.83
N GLU A 3 14.96 -15.94 33.27
CA GLU A 3 14.15 -15.77 34.48
C GLU A 3 15.06 -15.62 35.68
N GLY A 4 15.08 -14.45 36.33
CA GLY A 4 15.65 -14.35 37.66
C GLY A 4 16.42 -13.09 38.05
N SER A 5 16.93 -12.28 37.15
CA SER A 5 17.59 -11.01 37.52
C SER A 5 17.30 -9.91 36.52
N PRO A 6 17.04 -8.66 36.94
CA PRO A 6 16.86 -7.56 36.02
C PRO A 6 18.15 -7.34 35.22
N ALA A 7 18.05 -7.51 33.90
CA ALA A 7 19.17 -7.27 32.97
C ALA A 7 19.55 -5.78 32.97
N THR A 8 20.84 -5.50 32.95
CA THR A 8 21.31 -4.12 32.82
C THR A 8 20.97 -3.55 31.43
N ALA A 9 20.84 -2.23 31.32
CA ALA A 9 20.59 -1.54 30.06
C ALA A 9 21.61 -1.93 28.97
N GLU A 10 22.87 -2.10 29.35
CA GLU A 10 23.93 -2.51 28.42
C GLU A 10 23.77 -3.96 27.95
N GLN A 11 23.38 -4.87 28.83
CA GLN A 11 23.09 -6.28 28.47
C GLN A 11 21.90 -6.36 27.50
N ILE A 12 20.82 -5.62 27.78
CA ILE A 12 19.65 -5.54 26.90
C ILE A 12 20.07 -5.00 25.53
N GLY A 13 20.81 -3.91 25.49
CA GLY A 13 21.29 -3.31 24.24
C GLY A 13 22.18 -4.23 23.42
N ARG A 14 23.11 -4.95 24.06
CA ARG A 14 23.97 -5.95 23.39
C ARG A 14 23.12 -7.07 22.76
N GLU A 15 22.12 -7.57 23.47
CA GLU A 15 21.26 -8.62 22.98
C GLU A 15 20.39 -8.14 21.80
N LEU A 16 19.84 -6.93 21.88
CA LEU A 16 19.10 -6.33 20.77
C LEU A 16 19.99 -6.17 19.52
N HIS A 17 21.23 -5.71 19.69
CA HIS A 17 22.19 -5.62 18.59
C HIS A 17 22.58 -6.99 18.01
N ARG A 18 22.72 -8.01 18.86
CA ARG A 18 22.96 -9.39 18.42
C ARG A 18 21.80 -9.87 17.55
N ILE A 19 20.57 -9.72 18.04
CA ILE A 19 19.35 -10.10 17.33
C ILE A 19 19.24 -9.32 16.01
N ALA A 20 19.53 -8.01 16.01
CA ALA A 20 19.51 -7.18 14.81
C ALA A 20 20.44 -7.71 13.70
N LYS A 21 21.56 -8.34 14.08
CA LYS A 21 22.51 -8.92 13.12
C LYS A 21 22.14 -10.32 12.66
N THR A 22 21.52 -11.13 13.51
CA THR A 22 21.37 -12.57 13.29
C THR A 22 19.97 -13.01 12.90
N TYR A 23 18.94 -12.26 13.30
CA TYR A 23 17.54 -12.62 12.98
C TYR A 23 17.26 -12.48 11.49
N ARG A 24 16.61 -13.52 10.88
CA ARG A 24 16.32 -13.59 9.44
C ARG A 24 14.98 -14.29 9.20
N SER A 25 13.92 -13.74 9.77
CA SER A 25 12.57 -14.27 9.55
C SER A 25 11.58 -13.14 9.28
N GLY A 26 10.75 -13.29 8.26
CA GLY A 26 9.61 -12.41 7.99
C GLY A 26 8.44 -12.61 8.97
N ALA A 27 8.44 -13.65 9.79
CA ALA A 27 7.51 -13.81 10.88
C ALA A 27 7.92 -12.94 12.09
N TYR A 28 6.95 -12.57 12.94
CA TYR A 28 7.23 -11.88 14.18
C TYR A 28 7.78 -12.86 15.21
N GLY A 29 8.99 -12.62 15.72
CA GLY A 29 9.58 -13.37 16.82
C GLY A 29 9.52 -12.59 18.12
N THR A 30 9.02 -13.20 19.21
CA THR A 30 9.05 -12.60 20.53
C THR A 30 10.46 -12.72 21.12
N ILE A 31 11.04 -11.60 21.52
CA ILE A 31 12.41 -11.53 22.07
C ILE A 31 12.44 -11.21 23.55
N GLY A 32 11.32 -10.84 24.14
CA GLY A 32 11.20 -10.54 25.57
C GLY A 32 9.94 -9.76 25.87
N THR A 33 9.91 -9.18 27.08
CA THR A 33 8.83 -8.31 27.53
C THR A 33 9.40 -7.02 28.11
N TYR A 34 8.66 -5.93 27.97
CA TYR A 34 8.96 -4.65 28.58
C TYR A 34 7.67 -4.03 29.14
N ALA A 35 7.64 -3.73 30.43
CA ALA A 35 6.46 -3.21 31.12
C ALA A 35 5.17 -4.04 30.87
N GLY A 36 5.30 -5.37 30.81
CA GLY A 36 4.20 -6.30 30.55
C GLY A 36 3.78 -6.40 29.08
N LEU A 37 4.45 -5.71 28.16
CA LEU A 37 4.19 -5.76 26.72
C LEU A 37 5.24 -6.61 26.01
N ASN A 38 4.84 -7.34 24.96
CA ASN A 38 5.76 -8.15 24.19
C ASN A 38 6.70 -7.28 23.35
N LEU A 39 8.00 -7.59 23.41
CA LEU A 39 8.98 -7.08 22.45
C LEU A 39 9.10 -8.06 21.30
N LEU A 40 8.91 -7.58 20.10
CA LEU A 40 8.94 -8.36 18.87
C LEU A 40 10.07 -7.90 17.95
N VAL A 41 10.54 -8.83 17.14
CA VAL A 41 11.44 -8.58 16.00
C VAL A 41 10.86 -9.20 14.74
N HIS A 42 11.11 -8.55 13.62
CA HIS A 42 10.72 -9.05 12.29
C HIS A 42 11.71 -8.54 11.25
N SER A 43 12.04 -9.36 10.26
CA SER A 43 12.93 -8.97 9.17
C SER A 43 12.13 -8.35 8.02
N GLU A 44 12.54 -7.17 7.60
CA GLU A 44 12.07 -6.56 6.35
C GLU A 44 12.98 -6.99 5.20
N TYR A 45 12.36 -7.26 4.06
CA TYR A 45 13.03 -7.65 2.82
C TYR A 45 12.65 -6.62 1.74
N ASN A 46 13.58 -6.34 0.85
CA ASN A 46 13.32 -5.46 -0.28
C ASN A 46 12.45 -6.18 -1.33
N TRP A 47 12.05 -5.47 -2.35
CA TRP A 47 11.22 -5.99 -3.44
C TRP A 47 11.86 -7.17 -4.21
N CYS A 48 13.20 -7.32 -4.14
CA CYS A 48 13.93 -8.45 -4.73
C CYS A 48 14.01 -9.67 -3.79
N GLY A 49 13.39 -9.62 -2.60
CA GLY A 49 13.48 -10.68 -1.61
C GLY A 49 14.81 -10.71 -0.82
N THR A 50 15.68 -9.70 -1.01
CA THR A 50 16.94 -9.59 -0.25
C THR A 50 16.65 -8.96 1.12
N PHE A 51 17.30 -9.48 2.18
CA PHE A 51 17.21 -8.91 3.52
C PHE A 51 17.62 -7.43 3.51
N ASP A 52 16.78 -6.57 4.07
CA ASP A 52 17.04 -5.15 4.25
C ASP A 52 17.49 -4.88 5.70
N ARG A 53 16.60 -5.12 6.66
CA ARG A 53 16.87 -4.84 8.07
C ARG A 53 15.94 -5.61 9.00
N ASN A 54 16.32 -5.64 10.29
CA ASN A 54 15.43 -6.08 11.36
C ASN A 54 14.72 -4.89 12.00
N VAL A 55 13.42 -5.04 12.23
CA VAL A 55 12.55 -4.05 12.85
C VAL A 55 12.12 -4.57 14.21
N PHE A 56 12.25 -3.72 15.22
CA PHE A 56 11.82 -3.99 16.59
C PHE A 56 10.49 -3.31 16.87
N LEU A 57 9.59 -4.01 17.56
CA LEU A 57 8.25 -3.53 17.85
C LEU A 57 7.87 -3.85 19.30
N VAL A 58 6.97 -3.03 19.85
CA VAL A 58 6.25 -3.31 21.10
C VAL A 58 4.83 -3.69 20.72
N GLU A 59 4.35 -4.83 21.20
CA GLU A 59 2.99 -5.29 20.98
C GLU A 59 2.13 -4.96 22.19
N GLY A 60 1.07 -4.17 21.96
CA GLY A 60 0.07 -3.83 22.96
C GLY A 60 -0.96 -4.94 23.20
N PRO A 61 -1.82 -4.80 24.22
CA PRO A 61 -2.80 -5.83 24.58
C PRO A 61 -3.85 -6.10 23.51
N SER A 62 -4.09 -5.16 22.60
CA SER A 62 -4.99 -5.30 21.43
C SER A 62 -4.32 -5.95 20.22
N GLY A 63 -3.08 -6.43 20.32
CA GLY A 63 -2.30 -6.94 19.20
C GLY A 63 -1.72 -5.86 18.27
N LEU A 64 -1.92 -4.59 18.59
CA LEU A 64 -1.33 -3.47 17.85
C LEU A 64 0.18 -3.45 18.06
N LYS A 65 0.94 -3.29 16.98
CA LYS A 65 2.39 -3.31 16.97
C LYS A 65 2.95 -1.93 16.68
N TYR A 66 3.75 -1.41 17.62
CA TYR A 66 4.36 -0.09 17.54
C TYR A 66 5.85 -0.24 17.28
N ARG A 67 6.37 0.37 16.23
CA ARG A 67 7.79 0.33 15.89
C ARG A 67 8.64 1.09 16.90
N CYS A 68 9.69 0.44 17.39
CA CYS A 68 10.69 1.05 18.27
C CYS A 68 11.62 1.96 17.46
N GLY A 69 11.84 3.17 17.96
CA GLY A 69 12.71 4.15 17.31
C GLY A 69 12.18 4.67 15.97
N GLN A 70 13.06 5.34 15.23
CA GLN A 70 12.75 5.80 13.87
C GLN A 70 12.97 4.63 12.91
N TYR A 71 11.91 4.18 12.26
CA TYR A 71 11.93 3.03 11.34
C TYR A 71 12.25 1.67 11.97
N GLY A 72 12.31 1.55 13.31
CA GLY A 72 12.62 0.30 14.00
C GLY A 72 14.09 -0.14 13.96
N ALA A 73 14.97 0.66 13.37
CA ALA A 73 16.40 0.37 13.31
C ALA A 73 17.13 0.78 14.59
N LEU A 74 18.17 0.02 14.97
CA LEU A 74 19.03 0.31 16.12
C LEU A 74 20.23 1.15 15.63
N LEU A 75 20.21 2.45 15.93
CA LEU A 75 21.23 3.40 15.44
C LEU A 75 22.17 3.92 16.53
N LEU A 76 21.85 3.68 17.80
CA LEU A 76 22.60 4.22 18.93
C LEU A 76 23.44 3.15 19.62
N GLY A 77 24.23 3.54 20.61
CA GLY A 77 24.99 2.65 21.47
C GLY A 77 24.11 1.67 22.25
N PHE A 78 24.73 0.70 22.96
CA PHE A 78 23.97 -0.36 23.63
C PHE A 78 23.04 0.16 24.73
N ALA A 79 23.51 1.10 25.54
CA ALA A 79 22.71 1.68 26.63
C ALA A 79 21.51 2.49 26.09
N GLU A 80 21.73 3.26 25.03
CA GLU A 80 20.69 4.05 24.38
C GLU A 80 19.68 3.17 23.66
N THR A 81 20.13 2.10 23.03
CA THR A 81 19.26 1.12 22.35
C THR A 81 18.28 0.47 23.32
N SER A 82 18.68 0.20 24.55
CA SER A 82 17.80 -0.39 25.56
C SER A 82 16.59 0.48 25.91
N ARG A 83 16.66 1.79 25.66
CA ARG A 83 15.60 2.77 25.93
C ARG A 83 14.55 2.84 24.80
N TYR A 84 14.76 2.22 23.65
CA TYR A 84 13.81 2.29 22.55
C TYR A 84 12.37 1.86 22.89
N PRO A 85 12.15 0.78 23.65
CA PRO A 85 10.79 0.43 24.09
C PRO A 85 10.15 1.54 24.93
N GLU A 86 10.89 2.12 25.86
CA GLU A 86 10.44 3.24 26.71
C GLU A 86 10.07 4.47 25.86
N ILE A 87 10.97 4.87 24.97
CA ILE A 87 10.72 6.01 24.06
C ILE A 87 9.49 5.75 23.21
N THR A 88 9.29 4.55 22.72
CA THR A 88 8.12 4.18 21.93
C THR A 88 6.84 4.33 22.74
N LEU A 89 6.81 3.81 23.97
CA LEU A 89 5.64 3.92 24.84
C LEU A 89 5.34 5.36 25.21
N ASN A 90 6.34 6.18 25.48
CA ASN A 90 6.18 7.59 25.81
C ASN A 90 5.63 8.43 24.63
N ARG A 91 5.77 7.96 23.39
CA ARG A 91 5.19 8.60 22.21
C ARG A 91 3.72 8.23 21.95
N LEU A 92 3.21 7.16 22.53
CA LEU A 92 1.85 6.67 22.27
C LEU A 92 0.77 7.72 22.56
N PRO A 93 0.78 8.47 23.68
CA PRO A 93 -0.22 9.51 23.93
C PRO A 93 -0.28 10.57 22.83
N PHE A 94 0.90 10.99 22.35
CA PHE A 94 0.98 11.95 21.25
C PHE A 94 0.43 11.37 19.94
N MET A 95 0.76 10.13 19.61
CA MET A 95 0.25 9.45 18.44
C MET A 95 -1.27 9.28 18.48
N ILE A 96 -1.82 8.93 19.65
CA ILE A 96 -3.28 8.80 19.84
C ILE A 96 -3.95 10.14 19.57
N GLU A 97 -3.43 11.23 20.12
CA GLU A 97 -3.99 12.55 19.94
C GLU A 97 -3.92 13.01 18.47
N GLU A 98 -2.83 12.72 17.78
CA GLU A 98 -2.68 13.00 16.35
C GLU A 98 -3.73 12.23 15.52
N GLN A 99 -3.96 10.95 15.81
CA GLN A 99 -4.98 10.17 15.13
C GLN A 99 -6.40 10.68 15.43
N ARG A 100 -6.68 11.08 16.66
CA ARG A 100 -7.97 11.69 17.02
C ARG A 100 -8.24 12.96 16.21
N ARG A 101 -7.23 13.82 16.05
CA ARG A 101 -7.35 15.03 15.21
C ARG A 101 -7.61 14.68 13.73
N LYS A 102 -6.93 13.66 13.20
CA LYS A 102 -7.18 13.20 11.83
C LYS A 102 -8.60 12.68 11.66
N ILE A 103 -9.10 11.88 12.61
CA ILE A 103 -10.48 11.37 12.59
C ILE A 103 -11.47 12.52 12.60
N ALA A 104 -11.36 13.46 13.56
CA ALA A 104 -12.25 14.60 13.66
C ALA A 104 -12.27 15.46 12.37
N ARG A 105 -11.11 15.63 11.73
CA ARG A 105 -11.01 16.30 10.44
C ARG A 105 -11.76 15.56 9.35
N LEU A 106 -11.53 14.26 9.20
CA LEU A 106 -12.19 13.42 8.18
C LEU A 106 -13.71 13.37 8.40
N GLU A 107 -14.15 13.28 9.64
CA GLU A 107 -15.57 13.34 9.99
C GLU A 107 -16.21 14.68 9.63
N SER A 108 -15.47 15.78 9.75
CA SER A 108 -15.96 17.12 9.35
C SER A 108 -16.02 17.29 7.82
N GLU A 109 -15.14 16.63 7.07
CA GLU A 109 -15.07 16.69 5.59
C GLU A 109 -16.08 15.74 4.92
N LEU A 110 -16.45 14.64 5.61
CA LEU A 110 -17.29 13.57 5.06
C LEU A 110 -18.63 14.06 4.51
N PRO A 111 -19.42 14.90 5.23
CA PRO A 111 -20.72 15.36 4.72
C PRO A 111 -20.62 16.16 3.43
N ALA A 112 -19.54 16.94 3.28
CA ALA A 112 -19.31 17.71 2.05
C ALA A 112 -19.00 16.79 0.86
N LEU A 113 -18.20 15.74 1.08
CA LEU A 113 -17.90 14.73 0.07
C LEU A 113 -19.15 13.91 -0.31
N GLU A 114 -19.95 13.51 0.67
CA GLU A 114 -21.22 12.83 0.44
C GLU A 114 -22.18 13.69 -0.38
N ALA A 115 -22.26 14.98 -0.09
CA ALA A 115 -23.08 15.92 -0.86
C ALA A 115 -22.57 16.06 -2.32
N ILE A 116 -21.27 16.00 -2.55
CA ILE A 116 -20.69 16.03 -3.90
C ILE A 116 -21.03 14.73 -4.65
N VAL A 117 -20.88 13.58 -4.01
CA VAL A 117 -21.18 12.27 -4.60
C VAL A 117 -22.69 12.12 -4.91
N ALA A 118 -23.55 12.64 -4.01
CA ALA A 118 -25.00 12.64 -4.22
C ALA A 118 -25.47 13.58 -5.34
N ARG A 119 -24.65 14.56 -5.75
CA ARG A 119 -25.00 15.43 -6.86
C ARG A 119 -24.93 14.65 -8.17
N THR A 120 -26.06 14.47 -8.79
CA THR A 120 -26.13 14.01 -10.18
C THR A 120 -25.44 15.06 -11.06
N TRP A 121 -24.42 14.67 -11.81
CA TRP A 121 -23.79 15.59 -12.73
C TRP A 121 -24.81 16.03 -13.78
N GLY A 122 -25.16 17.34 -13.80
CA GLY A 122 -26.25 17.88 -14.61
C GLY A 122 -26.12 17.69 -16.14
N LYS A 123 -24.97 17.16 -16.60
CA LYS A 123 -24.74 16.84 -18.01
C LYS A 123 -24.72 15.33 -18.30
N THR A 124 -25.16 14.49 -17.38
CA THR A 124 -25.18 13.02 -17.56
C THR A 124 -26.01 12.63 -18.77
N ASP A 125 -27.19 13.26 -18.94
CA ASP A 125 -28.09 12.97 -20.06
C ASP A 125 -27.52 13.45 -21.40
N GLU A 126 -26.91 14.63 -21.41
CA GLU A 126 -26.22 15.16 -22.60
C GLU A 126 -25.06 14.25 -23.01
N LEU A 127 -24.25 13.79 -22.06
CA LEU A 127 -23.17 12.86 -22.33
C LEU A 127 -23.67 11.51 -22.88
N SER A 128 -24.77 10.99 -22.32
CA SER A 128 -25.41 9.77 -22.81
C SER A 128 -25.91 9.93 -24.25
N ARG A 129 -26.56 11.04 -24.54
CA ARG A 129 -27.01 11.36 -25.89
C ARG A 129 -25.86 11.45 -26.87
N LEU A 130 -24.81 12.22 -26.57
CA LEU A 130 -23.64 12.35 -27.42
C LEU A 130 -22.93 11.01 -27.67
N ARG A 131 -22.84 10.14 -26.65
CA ARG A 131 -22.28 8.79 -26.83
C ARG A 131 -23.16 7.95 -27.79
N GLN A 132 -24.47 8.06 -27.73
CA GLN A 132 -25.36 7.35 -28.65
C GLN A 132 -25.21 7.89 -30.09
N GLU A 133 -25.17 9.21 -30.28
CA GLU A 133 -24.93 9.84 -31.56
C GLU A 133 -23.58 9.41 -32.17
N CYS A 134 -22.51 9.39 -31.38
CA CYS A 134 -21.21 8.92 -31.85
C CYS A 134 -21.25 7.44 -32.30
N ARG A 135 -21.93 6.57 -31.54
CA ARG A 135 -22.10 5.16 -31.96
C ARG A 135 -22.89 5.01 -33.25
N ALA A 136 -23.98 5.78 -33.40
CA ALA A 136 -24.78 5.75 -34.61
C ALA A 136 -24.01 6.26 -35.86
N LEU A 137 -23.20 7.30 -35.65
CA LEU A 137 -22.31 7.81 -36.72
C LEU A 137 -21.24 6.79 -37.11
N GLN A 138 -20.62 6.12 -36.10
CA GLN A 138 -19.64 5.08 -36.37
C GLN A 138 -20.24 3.92 -37.17
N GLN A 139 -21.44 3.46 -36.79
CA GLN A 139 -22.14 2.39 -37.54
C GLN A 139 -22.41 2.80 -39.00
N ARG A 140 -22.89 4.04 -39.25
CA ARG A 140 -23.11 4.55 -40.60
C ARG A 140 -21.83 4.63 -41.42
N ILE A 141 -20.71 4.99 -40.81
CA ILE A 141 -19.39 4.98 -41.47
C ILE A 141 -18.99 3.57 -41.83
N ASP A 142 -19.11 2.62 -40.89
CA ASP A 142 -18.74 1.21 -41.11
C ASP A 142 -19.64 0.56 -42.20
N GLU A 143 -20.93 0.89 -42.24
CA GLU A 143 -21.85 0.43 -43.29
C GLU A 143 -21.48 1.04 -44.66
N GLY A 144 -21.20 2.34 -44.72
CA GLY A 144 -20.76 3.01 -45.94
C GLY A 144 -19.45 2.46 -46.51
N LEU A 145 -18.49 2.13 -45.62
CA LEU A 145 -17.24 1.50 -46.04
C LEU A 145 -17.47 0.09 -46.61
N LYS A 146 -18.31 -0.72 -45.97
CA LYS A 146 -18.68 -2.05 -46.48
C LYS A 146 -19.41 -2.01 -47.83
N GLU A 147 -20.23 -0.98 -48.03
CA GLU A 147 -20.96 -0.79 -49.27
C GLU A 147 -20.03 -0.32 -50.43
N ALA A 148 -19.07 0.57 -50.07
CA ALA A 148 -18.01 0.99 -50.99
C ALA A 148 -17.10 -0.17 -51.41
N GLU A 149 -16.73 -1.06 -50.50
CA GLU A 149 -15.95 -2.27 -50.76
C GLU A 149 -16.73 -3.26 -51.67
N ARG A 150 -18.04 -3.40 -51.47
CA ARG A 150 -18.89 -4.25 -52.31
C ARG A 150 -19.03 -3.72 -53.73
N THR A 151 -19.08 -2.42 -53.89
CA THR A 151 -19.20 -1.78 -55.24
C THR A 151 -17.87 -1.76 -56.01
N GLN A 152 -16.72 -1.85 -55.33
CA GLN A 152 -15.40 -1.94 -55.95
C GLN A 152 -14.99 -3.34 -56.37
N LYS A 153 -15.64 -4.40 -55.85
CA LYS A 153 -15.32 -5.80 -56.15
C LYS A 153 -15.70 -6.32 -57.58
N PRO A 154 -16.63 -5.74 -58.31
CA PRO A 154 -17.00 -6.29 -59.67
C PRO A 154 -16.02 -5.94 -60.81
N LEU A 155 -15.09 -5.00 -60.62
CA LEU A 155 -14.20 -4.52 -61.71
C LEU A 155 -12.88 -5.35 -61.85
N ALA A 156 -12.57 -6.20 -60.92
CA ALA A 156 -11.34 -7.00 -60.97
C ALA A 156 -11.48 -8.39 -61.64
N GLU A 157 -12.71 -8.85 -61.89
CA GLU A 157 -12.92 -10.19 -62.50
C GLU A 157 -13.19 -10.20 -64.03
N CYS A 158 -13.29 -9.02 -64.68
CA CYS A 158 -13.49 -8.94 -66.15
C CYS A 158 -12.22 -8.79 -66.99
N GLY A 159 -11.02 -8.91 -66.39
CA GLY A 159 -9.74 -8.64 -67.07
C GLY A 159 -8.85 -9.87 -67.39
N ALA A 160 -9.32 -11.09 -67.19
CA ALA A 160 -8.49 -12.27 -67.40
C ALA A 160 -9.16 -13.34 -68.26
N SER A 161 -9.56 -12.98 -69.47
CA SER A 161 -9.91 -13.99 -70.48
C SER A 161 -9.73 -13.39 -71.88
N ASP A 162 -8.50 -13.30 -72.33
CA ASP A 162 -8.13 -13.37 -73.75
C ASP A 162 -6.60 -13.24 -73.90
N LYS A 163 -5.93 -14.39 -73.93
CA LYS A 163 -4.70 -14.62 -74.71
C LYS A 163 -4.27 -16.07 -74.57
N ALA A 164 -4.88 -16.93 -75.37
CA ALA A 164 -4.27 -18.18 -75.79
C ALA A 164 -4.74 -18.46 -77.22
N ALA A 165 -3.95 -18.10 -78.21
CA ALA A 165 -3.86 -18.64 -79.54
C ALA A 165 -2.46 -18.40 -80.08
#